data_84723aa51e940452250eb0ac98037375
#
_entry.id   84723aa51e940452250eb0ac98037375
#
_cell.length_a   1.000
_cell.length_b   1.000
_cell.length_c   1.000
_cell.angle_alpha   90.00
_cell.angle_beta   90.00
_cell.angle_gamma   90.00
#
_symmetry.space_group_name_H-M   'P 1'
#
loop_
_entity.id
_entity.type
_entity.pdbx_description
1 polymer ?
#
loop_
_entity_poly.entity_id
_entity_poly.type
_entity_poly.pdbx_seq_one_letter_code
_entity_poly.pdbx_strand_id
1 'polypeptide(L)'
;ILYGNAVTEFPHVRRMLADAYARLIAMKLYAVRSADYFRSASPDDRRYLLFNPITKMKVSMEGERDTDLMWDVIAARGFEKDTYFEQAVSHIRALPKLEGTVHVNLALALKFLPQYLNAAIGQGEQYAPIPARNDAADDDYLFAQGSASGLSKIPFHDPRPAFARFEHLPNVATFIEQMNAMGMLVATNPPSKEQSKDLDLLLDLGQLFTQVVYAQLVCEPAAWALDGEPGGKRETSVSDC
;
A
#
# COMPACT_ATOMS: atom_id res chain seq x y z
N ILE A 1 9.93 -32.38 -10.57
CA ILE A 1 8.92 -33.45 -10.49
C ILE A 1 9.04 -34.10 -9.12
N LEU A 2 7.94 -34.22 -8.40
CA LEU A 2 7.86 -34.85 -7.09
C LEU A 2 6.75 -35.94 -7.15
N TYR A 3 7.08 -37.16 -6.75
CA TYR A 3 6.18 -38.33 -6.86
C TYR A 3 5.54 -38.51 -8.24
N GLY A 4 6.28 -38.20 -9.30
CA GLY A 4 5.81 -38.31 -10.69
C GLY A 4 5.02 -37.12 -11.24
N ASN A 5 4.67 -36.13 -10.39
CA ASN A 5 3.88 -34.96 -10.76
C ASN A 5 4.74 -33.69 -10.79
N ALA A 6 4.33 -32.69 -11.56
CA ALA A 6 4.92 -31.36 -11.46
C ALA A 6 4.59 -30.75 -10.08
N VAL A 7 5.54 -30.02 -9.50
CA VAL A 7 5.36 -29.40 -8.17
C VAL A 7 4.12 -28.48 -8.14
N THR A 8 3.85 -27.80 -9.25
CA THR A 8 2.69 -26.93 -9.45
C THR A 8 1.33 -27.67 -9.51
N GLU A 9 1.31 -29.00 -9.56
CA GLU A 9 0.06 -29.78 -9.52
C GLU A 9 -0.44 -30.00 -8.10
N PHE A 10 0.43 -29.80 -7.08
CA PHE A 10 0.02 -29.94 -5.68
C PHE A 10 -0.84 -28.74 -5.23
N PRO A 11 -2.03 -28.98 -4.64
CA PRO A 11 -2.95 -27.90 -4.29
C PRO A 11 -2.37 -26.83 -3.35
N HIS A 12 -1.54 -27.22 -2.38
CA HIS A 12 -0.90 -26.28 -1.45
C HIS A 12 0.13 -25.40 -2.17
N VAL A 13 0.89 -25.95 -3.11
CA VAL A 13 1.85 -25.17 -3.92
C VAL A 13 1.11 -24.19 -4.82
N ARG A 14 0.03 -24.62 -5.47
CA ARG A 14 -0.80 -23.73 -6.28
C ARG A 14 -1.36 -22.57 -5.45
N ARG A 15 -1.76 -22.83 -4.20
CA ARG A 15 -2.24 -21.78 -3.29
C ARG A 15 -1.12 -20.78 -2.99
N MET A 16 0.08 -21.23 -2.64
CA MET A 16 1.22 -20.35 -2.39
C MET A 16 1.54 -19.48 -3.60
N LEU A 17 1.56 -20.06 -4.81
CA LEU A 17 1.79 -19.31 -6.05
C LEU A 17 0.67 -18.29 -6.33
N ALA A 18 -0.59 -18.66 -6.09
CA ALA A 18 -1.72 -17.74 -6.27
C ALA A 18 -1.67 -16.58 -5.25
N ASP A 19 -1.34 -16.87 -3.99
CA ASP A 19 -1.20 -15.85 -2.95
C ASP A 19 -0.04 -14.89 -3.27
N ALA A 20 1.11 -15.41 -3.70
CA ALA A 20 2.25 -14.62 -4.12
C ALA A 20 1.90 -13.72 -5.31
N TYR A 21 1.27 -14.27 -6.34
CA TYR A 21 0.86 -13.50 -7.51
C TYR A 21 -0.14 -12.39 -7.15
N ALA A 22 -1.13 -12.68 -6.30
CA ALA A 22 -2.10 -11.68 -5.84
C ALA A 22 -1.40 -10.54 -5.07
N ARG A 23 -0.43 -10.85 -4.20
CA ARG A 23 0.38 -9.85 -3.49
C ARG A 23 1.20 -8.99 -4.45
N LEU A 24 1.86 -9.62 -5.43
CA LEU A 24 2.64 -8.92 -6.45
C LEU A 24 1.77 -7.91 -7.23
N ILE A 25 0.57 -8.33 -7.66
CA ILE A 25 -0.37 -7.43 -8.35
C ILE A 25 -0.81 -6.29 -7.43
N ALA A 26 -1.14 -6.55 -6.17
CA ALA A 26 -1.53 -5.51 -5.22
C ALA A 26 -0.37 -4.51 -4.98
N MET A 27 0.85 -5.00 -4.80
CA MET A 27 2.04 -4.15 -4.67
C MET A 27 2.24 -3.25 -5.89
N LYS A 28 2.09 -3.81 -7.10
CA LYS A 28 2.23 -3.07 -8.36
C LYS A 28 1.16 -1.99 -8.50
N LEU A 29 -0.11 -2.32 -8.26
CA LEU A 29 -1.22 -1.37 -8.31
C LEU A 29 -1.00 -0.21 -7.32
N TYR A 30 -0.64 -0.53 -6.09
CA TYR A 30 -0.35 0.47 -5.07
C TYR A 30 0.80 1.40 -5.49
N ALA A 31 1.94 0.83 -5.89
CA ALA A 31 3.13 1.59 -6.24
C ALA A 31 2.88 2.53 -7.44
N VAL A 32 2.21 2.03 -8.47
CA VAL A 32 1.86 2.83 -9.65
C VAL A 32 0.92 3.97 -9.26
N ARG A 33 -0.09 3.70 -8.42
CA ARG A 33 -1.01 4.73 -7.96
C ARG A 33 -0.35 5.77 -7.06
N SER A 34 0.53 5.34 -6.17
CA SER A 34 1.35 6.25 -5.35
C SER A 34 2.24 7.16 -6.21
N ALA A 35 2.77 6.62 -7.32
CA ALA A 35 3.54 7.41 -8.28
C ALA A 35 2.70 8.49 -8.98
N ASP A 36 1.39 8.28 -9.20
CA ASP A 36 0.51 9.33 -9.72
C ASP A 36 0.48 10.54 -8.78
N TYR A 37 0.29 10.28 -7.48
CA TYR A 37 0.31 11.33 -6.47
C TYR A 37 1.65 12.02 -6.36
N PHE A 38 2.75 11.28 -6.51
CA PHE A 38 4.09 11.85 -6.51
C PHE A 38 4.33 12.77 -7.72
N ARG A 39 3.88 12.37 -8.91
CA ARG A 39 3.92 13.18 -10.14
C ARG A 39 3.02 14.42 -10.09
N SER A 40 1.97 14.37 -9.27
CA SER A 40 1.04 15.48 -9.09
C SER A 40 1.41 16.39 -7.93
N ALA A 41 2.58 16.17 -7.29
CA ALA A 41 3.04 16.94 -6.16
C ALA A 41 3.16 18.43 -6.50
N SER A 42 2.59 19.27 -5.64
CA SER A 42 2.64 20.73 -5.77
C SER A 42 2.52 21.37 -4.38
N PRO A 43 2.71 22.71 -4.27
CA PRO A 43 2.41 23.41 -3.01
C PRO A 43 0.98 23.17 -2.51
N ASP A 44 0.03 23.00 -3.42
CA ASP A 44 -1.39 22.84 -3.14
C ASP A 44 -1.80 21.37 -2.90
N ASP A 45 -1.10 20.39 -3.50
CA ASP A 45 -1.37 18.97 -3.30
C ASP A 45 -0.13 18.21 -2.81
N ARG A 46 -0.12 17.93 -1.53
CA ARG A 46 0.98 17.24 -0.84
C ARG A 46 0.60 15.84 -0.33
N ARG A 47 -0.47 15.22 -0.86
CA ARG A 47 -0.94 13.89 -0.43
C ARG A 47 0.12 12.79 -0.61
N TYR A 48 1.05 12.96 -1.55
CA TYR A 48 2.18 12.04 -1.75
C TYR A 48 3.00 11.82 -0.47
N LEU A 49 3.01 12.79 0.47
CA LEU A 49 3.72 12.68 1.75
C LEU A 49 3.16 11.58 2.67
N LEU A 50 1.89 11.17 2.48
CA LEU A 50 1.34 9.97 3.10
C LEU A 50 1.67 8.72 2.29
N PHE A 51 1.47 8.76 0.97
CA PHE A 51 1.51 7.56 0.15
C PHE A 51 2.92 7.00 -0.05
N ASN A 52 3.93 7.85 -0.21
CA ASN A 52 5.32 7.43 -0.41
C ASN A 52 5.92 6.64 0.78
N PRO A 53 5.80 7.10 2.04
CA PRO A 53 6.26 6.32 3.20
C PRO A 53 5.57 4.95 3.28
N ILE A 54 4.29 4.87 2.94
CA ILE A 54 3.55 3.61 2.91
C ILE A 54 4.03 2.74 1.74
N THR A 55 4.35 3.32 0.56
CA THR A 55 4.96 2.57 -0.54
C THR A 55 6.24 1.89 -0.06
N LYS A 56 7.16 2.66 0.51
CA LYS A 56 8.42 2.13 1.01
C LYS A 56 8.23 1.04 2.05
N MET A 57 7.36 1.26 3.03
CA MET A 57 7.14 0.34 4.13
C MET A 57 6.30 -0.87 3.70
N LYS A 58 5.08 -0.63 3.20
CA LYS A 58 4.10 -1.70 2.95
C LYS A 58 4.50 -2.58 1.78
N VAL A 59 4.95 -1.99 0.67
CA VAL A 59 5.36 -2.76 -0.51
C VAL A 59 6.59 -3.61 -0.19
N SER A 60 7.58 -3.07 0.54
CA SER A 60 8.74 -3.87 0.91
C SER A 60 8.41 -5.00 1.90
N MET A 61 7.49 -4.79 2.84
CA MET A 61 7.01 -5.85 3.75
C MET A 61 6.22 -6.94 3.02
N GLU A 62 5.37 -6.56 2.07
CA GLU A 62 4.65 -7.54 1.24
C GLU A 62 5.62 -8.31 0.34
N GLY A 63 6.68 -7.65 -0.16
CA GLY A 63 7.76 -8.30 -0.90
C GLY A 63 8.53 -9.33 -0.05
N GLU A 64 8.79 -9.07 1.24
CA GLU A 64 9.36 -10.07 2.14
C GLU A 64 8.44 -11.31 2.23
N ARG A 65 7.13 -11.10 2.45
CA ARG A 65 6.14 -12.18 2.56
C ARG A 65 6.02 -12.98 1.27
N ASP A 66 6.03 -12.29 0.14
CA ASP A 66 5.98 -12.91 -1.18
C ASP A 66 7.21 -13.80 -1.42
N THR A 67 8.38 -13.30 -1.05
CA THR A 67 9.63 -14.05 -1.14
C THR A 67 9.63 -15.27 -0.23
N ASP A 68 9.09 -15.19 0.98
CA ASP A 68 8.97 -16.33 1.90
C ASP A 68 8.05 -17.42 1.30
N LEU A 69 6.92 -17.05 0.67
CA LEU A 69 6.07 -18.00 -0.05
C LEU A 69 6.82 -18.70 -1.20
N MET A 70 7.60 -17.93 -1.96
CA MET A 70 8.41 -18.50 -3.04
C MET A 70 9.51 -19.40 -2.51
N TRP A 71 10.07 -19.10 -1.35
CA TRP A 71 11.07 -19.95 -0.70
C TRP A 71 10.48 -21.30 -0.31
N ASP A 72 9.28 -21.33 0.21
CA ASP A 72 8.58 -22.57 0.52
C ASP A 72 8.35 -23.43 -0.74
N VAL A 73 8.11 -22.79 -1.90
CA VAL A 73 7.96 -23.49 -3.18
C VAL A 73 9.28 -24.03 -3.70
N ILE A 74 10.36 -23.24 -3.66
CA ILE A 74 11.69 -23.65 -4.18
C ILE A 74 12.43 -24.56 -3.19
N ALA A 75 12.07 -24.52 -1.91
CA ALA A 75 12.60 -25.32 -0.83
C ALA A 75 14.13 -25.21 -0.70
N ALA A 76 14.83 -26.33 -0.49
CA ALA A 76 16.28 -26.35 -0.24
C ALA A 76 17.12 -25.73 -1.36
N ARG A 77 16.63 -25.73 -2.61
CA ARG A 77 17.31 -25.06 -3.72
C ARG A 77 17.47 -23.56 -3.53
N GLY A 78 16.61 -22.94 -2.76
CA GLY A 78 16.71 -21.53 -2.43
C GLY A 78 17.96 -21.13 -1.63
N PHE A 79 18.69 -22.11 -1.07
CA PHE A 79 19.97 -21.90 -0.37
C PHE A 79 21.20 -22.12 -1.27
N GLU A 80 21.01 -22.58 -2.51
CA GLU A 80 22.10 -22.82 -3.45
C GLU A 80 22.63 -21.49 -4.00
N LYS A 81 23.94 -21.23 -3.88
CA LYS A 81 24.59 -19.98 -4.29
C LYS A 81 24.59 -19.73 -5.80
N ASP A 82 24.38 -20.74 -6.60
CA ASP A 82 24.26 -20.67 -8.05
C ASP A 82 22.85 -20.22 -8.48
N THR A 83 21.90 -20.15 -7.56
CA THR A 83 20.59 -19.56 -7.78
C THR A 83 20.62 -18.11 -7.37
N TYR A 84 20.02 -17.23 -8.19
CA TYR A 84 19.85 -15.81 -7.82
C TYR A 84 18.95 -15.63 -6.58
N PHE A 85 18.23 -16.65 -6.17
CA PHE A 85 17.21 -16.56 -5.12
C PHE A 85 17.80 -16.23 -3.75
N GLU A 86 18.90 -16.83 -3.35
CA GLU A 86 19.58 -16.53 -2.06
C GLU A 86 19.95 -15.05 -1.95
N GLN A 87 20.51 -14.50 -3.03
CA GLN A 87 20.85 -13.07 -3.09
C GLN A 87 19.59 -12.17 -3.07
N ALA A 88 18.56 -12.51 -3.84
CA ALA A 88 17.31 -11.76 -3.89
C ALA A 88 16.62 -11.69 -2.52
N VAL A 89 16.56 -12.81 -1.79
CA VAL A 89 16.02 -12.86 -0.41
C VAL A 89 16.77 -11.91 0.52
N SER A 90 18.09 -11.90 0.45
CA SER A 90 18.92 -11.01 1.29
C SER A 90 18.61 -9.53 0.98
N HIS A 91 18.51 -9.16 -0.29
CA HIS A 91 18.23 -7.80 -0.71
C HIS A 91 16.81 -7.37 -0.30
N ILE A 92 15.80 -8.20 -0.55
CA ILE A 92 14.40 -7.87 -0.21
C ILE A 92 14.25 -7.70 1.30
N ARG A 93 14.88 -8.54 2.12
CA ARG A 93 14.85 -8.42 3.59
C ARG A 93 15.55 -7.17 4.14
N ALA A 94 16.47 -6.59 3.39
CA ALA A 94 17.09 -5.33 3.76
C ALA A 94 16.14 -4.13 3.56
N LEU A 95 15.29 -4.14 2.52
CA LEU A 95 14.48 -3.00 2.11
C LEU A 95 13.62 -2.38 3.22
N PRO A 96 12.83 -3.12 4.02
CA PRO A 96 12.02 -2.52 5.08
C PRO A 96 12.85 -1.89 6.20
N LYS A 97 14.11 -2.24 6.29
CA LYS A 97 15.03 -1.85 7.38
C LYS A 97 15.92 -0.68 7.01
N LEU A 98 16.08 -0.41 5.69
CA LEU A 98 16.85 0.72 5.18
C LEU A 98 16.01 1.99 5.25
N GLU A 99 16.67 3.15 5.42
CA GLU A 99 16.15 4.53 5.40
C GLU A 99 14.65 4.69 5.69
N GLY A 100 14.32 5.01 6.93
CA GLY A 100 12.94 5.03 7.39
C GLY A 100 12.42 3.61 7.63
N THR A 101 12.73 3.05 8.80
CA THR A 101 12.23 1.74 9.22
C THR A 101 10.69 1.71 9.22
N VAL A 102 10.12 0.51 9.30
CA VAL A 102 8.67 0.31 9.40
C VAL A 102 8.04 1.21 10.48
N HIS A 103 8.62 1.24 11.68
CA HIS A 103 8.10 2.02 12.80
C HIS A 103 8.12 3.54 12.54
N VAL A 104 9.18 4.04 11.91
CA VAL A 104 9.27 5.47 11.55
C VAL A 104 8.21 5.83 10.52
N ASN A 105 7.98 5.00 9.52
CA ASN A 105 6.96 5.24 8.50
C ASN A 105 5.54 5.14 9.07
N LEU A 106 5.27 4.21 10.00
CA LEU A 106 3.99 4.13 10.71
C LEU A 106 3.71 5.40 11.52
N ALA A 107 4.70 5.86 12.31
CA ALA A 107 4.57 7.09 13.08
C ALA A 107 4.39 8.34 12.18
N LEU A 108 5.01 8.37 11.02
CA LEU A 108 4.80 9.43 10.03
C LEU A 108 3.38 9.37 9.45
N ALA A 109 2.92 8.19 9.02
CA ALA A 109 1.58 8.01 8.45
C ALA A 109 0.48 8.47 9.40
N LEU A 110 0.60 8.21 10.70
CA LEU A 110 -0.39 8.62 11.70
C LEU A 110 -0.64 10.12 11.77
N LYS A 111 0.31 10.96 11.36
CA LYS A 111 0.12 12.41 11.30
C LYS A 111 -0.99 12.84 10.35
N PHE A 112 -1.32 12.00 9.38
CA PHE A 112 -2.35 12.26 8.38
C PHE A 112 -3.71 11.66 8.73
N LEU A 113 -3.76 10.76 9.72
CA LEU A 113 -4.98 10.04 10.09
C LEU A 113 -6.19 10.95 10.34
N PRO A 114 -6.10 12.07 11.09
CA PRO A 114 -7.26 12.92 11.35
C PRO A 114 -7.89 13.46 10.06
N GLN A 115 -7.09 13.98 9.15
CA GLN A 115 -7.59 14.55 7.89
C GLN A 115 -8.12 13.49 6.93
N TYR A 116 -7.49 12.32 6.93
CA TYR A 116 -7.97 11.19 6.14
C TYR A 116 -9.34 10.70 6.63
N LEU A 117 -9.54 10.60 7.94
CA LEU A 117 -10.84 10.25 8.53
C LEU A 117 -11.88 11.34 8.31
N ASN A 118 -11.52 12.62 8.39
CA ASN A 118 -12.42 13.73 8.07
C ASN A 118 -12.92 13.63 6.63
N ALA A 119 -12.04 13.32 5.67
CA ALA A 119 -12.44 13.11 4.28
C ALA A 119 -13.41 11.92 4.13
N ALA A 120 -13.16 10.81 4.88
CA ALA A 120 -14.02 9.62 4.86
C ALA A 120 -15.43 9.87 5.42
N ILE A 121 -15.64 10.90 6.23
CA ILE A 121 -16.96 11.28 6.77
C ILE A 121 -17.54 12.55 6.13
N GLY A 122 -16.90 13.07 5.09
CA GLY A 122 -17.35 14.27 4.38
C GLY A 122 -17.14 15.58 5.15
N GLN A 123 -16.18 15.62 6.06
CA GLN A 123 -15.87 16.82 6.86
C GLN A 123 -14.58 17.50 6.40
N GLY A 124 -14.57 18.81 6.53
CA GLY A 124 -13.43 19.66 6.16
C GLY A 124 -13.28 19.85 4.65
N GLU A 125 -12.14 20.43 4.28
CA GLU A 125 -11.74 20.56 2.88
C GLU A 125 -11.41 19.19 2.29
N GLN A 126 -11.93 18.89 1.11
CA GLN A 126 -11.68 17.64 0.41
C GLN A 126 -11.09 17.91 -0.97
N TYR A 127 -10.10 17.09 -1.31
CA TYR A 127 -9.58 17.06 -2.67
C TYR A 127 -10.39 16.09 -3.55
N ALA A 128 -10.36 16.34 -4.85
CA ALA A 128 -10.78 15.33 -5.81
C ALA A 128 -9.70 14.24 -5.96
N PRO A 129 -10.05 13.00 -6.27
CA PRO A 129 -9.09 12.01 -6.74
C PRO A 129 -8.35 12.55 -7.97
N ILE A 130 -7.04 12.35 -8.05
CA ILE A 130 -6.30 12.69 -9.26
C ILE A 130 -6.48 11.60 -10.32
N PRO A 131 -6.44 11.93 -11.63
CA PRO A 131 -6.43 10.94 -12.68
C PRO A 131 -5.10 10.14 -12.68
N ALA A 132 -5.09 9.02 -13.40
CA ALA A 132 -3.86 8.33 -13.71
C ALA A 132 -2.92 9.21 -14.56
N ARG A 133 -1.63 9.17 -14.28
CA ARG A 133 -0.63 10.01 -14.96
C ARG A 133 0.41 9.15 -15.66
N ASN A 134 0.56 9.39 -16.98
CA ASN A 134 1.59 8.77 -17.83
C ASN A 134 2.54 9.81 -18.45
N ASP A 135 2.34 11.08 -18.15
CA ASP A 135 3.15 12.20 -18.62
C ASP A 135 4.50 12.27 -17.90
N ALA A 136 5.44 12.98 -18.51
CA ALA A 136 6.67 13.35 -17.85
C ALA A 136 6.33 14.20 -16.61
N ALA A 137 6.99 13.90 -15.48
CA ALA A 137 6.80 14.70 -14.28
C ALA A 137 7.58 16.00 -14.41
N ASP A 138 6.96 17.12 -13.96
CA ASP A 138 7.70 18.29 -13.54
C ASP A 138 8.05 18.09 -12.07
N ASP A 139 9.32 17.88 -11.78
CA ASP A 139 9.80 17.58 -10.43
C ASP A 139 10.50 18.79 -9.75
N ASP A 140 10.47 19.96 -10.35
CA ASP A 140 11.05 21.18 -9.80
C ASP A 140 10.55 21.47 -8.39
N TYR A 141 9.25 21.28 -8.14
CA TYR A 141 8.67 21.43 -6.81
C TYR A 141 9.30 20.45 -5.80
N LEU A 142 9.51 19.20 -6.17
CA LEU A 142 10.07 18.17 -5.29
C LEU A 142 11.50 18.47 -4.87
N PHE A 143 12.30 19.08 -5.75
CA PHE A 143 13.66 19.52 -5.43
C PHE A 143 13.70 20.84 -4.66
N ALA A 144 12.70 21.69 -4.82
CA ALA A 144 12.64 23.02 -4.20
C ALA A 144 11.87 23.03 -2.86
N GLN A 145 11.23 21.92 -2.46
CA GLN A 145 10.44 21.88 -1.23
C GLN A 145 11.31 22.08 0.01
N GLY A 146 10.82 22.93 0.92
CA GLY A 146 11.44 23.16 2.23
C GLY A 146 11.10 22.02 3.22
N SER A 147 11.33 22.27 4.52
CA SER A 147 10.98 21.30 5.57
C SER A 147 9.49 20.97 5.55
N ALA A 148 9.15 19.68 5.72
CA ALA A 148 7.78 19.21 5.74
C ALA A 148 7.07 19.72 7.02
N SER A 149 6.26 20.76 6.86
CA SER A 149 5.42 21.33 7.91
C SER A 149 3.93 21.19 7.58
N GLY A 150 3.06 21.27 8.60
CA GLY A 150 1.62 21.23 8.41
C GLY A 150 1.08 19.90 7.88
N LEU A 151 1.76 18.77 8.14
CA LEU A 151 1.36 17.44 7.67
C LEU A 151 -0.05 17.06 8.13
N SER A 152 -0.41 17.39 9.35
CA SER A 152 -1.75 17.13 9.93
C SER A 152 -2.86 18.00 9.35
N LYS A 153 -2.56 18.89 8.40
CA LYS A 153 -3.54 19.78 7.77
C LYS A 153 -3.76 19.46 6.27
N ILE A 154 -3.04 18.48 5.74
CA ILE A 154 -3.16 18.09 4.32
C ILE A 154 -4.51 17.44 4.11
N PRO A 155 -5.39 18.00 3.23
CA PRO A 155 -6.67 17.41 2.92
C PRO A 155 -6.52 16.13 2.07
N PHE A 156 -7.51 15.24 2.18
CA PHE A 156 -7.61 14.03 1.37
C PHE A 156 -8.95 13.98 0.64
N HIS A 157 -9.06 13.12 -0.37
CA HIS A 157 -10.35 12.75 -0.95
C HIS A 157 -10.98 11.59 -0.16
N ASP A 158 -12.30 11.45 -0.30
CA ASP A 158 -13.02 10.34 0.31
C ASP A 158 -12.51 8.98 -0.22
N PRO A 159 -12.04 8.07 0.62
CA PRO A 159 -11.55 6.76 0.19
C PRO A 159 -12.67 5.75 -0.15
N ARG A 160 -13.91 5.98 0.32
CA ARG A 160 -15.02 5.04 0.21
C ARG A 160 -15.41 4.67 -1.22
N PRO A 161 -15.43 5.61 -2.19
CA PRO A 161 -15.73 5.28 -3.59
C PRO A 161 -14.79 4.24 -4.19
N ALA A 162 -13.53 4.17 -3.74
CA ALA A 162 -12.58 3.17 -4.21
C ALA A 162 -13.02 1.73 -3.87
N PHE A 163 -13.72 1.53 -2.76
CA PHE A 163 -14.18 0.22 -2.31
C PHE A 163 -15.54 -0.17 -2.87
N ALA A 164 -16.40 0.80 -3.16
CA ALA A 164 -17.78 0.57 -3.59
C ALA A 164 -17.89 -0.36 -4.81
N ARG A 165 -16.94 -0.26 -5.75
CA ARG A 165 -16.89 -1.11 -6.95
C ARG A 165 -16.73 -2.61 -6.62
N PHE A 166 -16.16 -2.92 -5.48
CA PHE A 166 -15.80 -4.28 -5.05
C PHE A 166 -16.61 -4.79 -3.86
N GLU A 167 -17.62 -4.04 -3.41
CA GLU A 167 -18.46 -4.37 -2.24
C GLU A 167 -19.15 -5.74 -2.36
N HIS A 168 -19.40 -6.19 -3.59
CA HIS A 168 -19.98 -7.51 -3.86
C HIS A 168 -19.05 -8.68 -3.48
N LEU A 169 -17.77 -8.43 -3.24
CA LEU A 169 -16.79 -9.44 -2.80
C LEU A 169 -16.84 -9.55 -1.26
N PRO A 170 -17.07 -10.76 -0.70
CA PRO A 170 -17.27 -10.93 0.75
C PRO A 170 -16.12 -10.39 1.61
N ASN A 171 -14.88 -10.57 1.17
CA ASN A 171 -13.71 -10.06 1.88
C ASN A 171 -13.61 -8.52 1.84
N VAL A 172 -14.04 -7.88 0.75
CA VAL A 172 -14.08 -6.42 0.66
C VAL A 172 -15.22 -5.86 1.50
N ALA A 173 -16.40 -6.49 1.50
CA ALA A 173 -17.50 -6.11 2.38
C ALA A 173 -17.07 -6.14 3.86
N THR A 174 -16.45 -7.22 4.30
CA THR A 174 -15.89 -7.33 5.66
C THR A 174 -14.85 -6.25 5.95
N PHE A 175 -13.97 -5.95 4.99
CA PHE A 175 -12.98 -4.88 5.14
C PHE A 175 -13.62 -3.50 5.31
N ILE A 176 -14.68 -3.20 4.55
CA ILE A 176 -15.45 -1.95 4.69
C ILE A 176 -16.07 -1.84 6.09
N GLU A 177 -16.65 -2.91 6.61
CA GLU A 177 -17.17 -2.95 7.98
C GLU A 177 -16.08 -2.68 9.02
N GLN A 178 -14.92 -3.30 8.89
CA GLN A 178 -13.77 -3.09 9.78
C GLN A 178 -13.24 -1.66 9.70
N MET A 179 -13.13 -1.09 8.50
CA MET A 179 -12.73 0.30 8.29
C MET A 179 -13.70 1.27 8.98
N ASN A 180 -15.00 1.05 8.81
CA ASN A 180 -16.02 1.88 9.45
C ASN A 180 -15.96 1.76 10.98
N ALA A 181 -15.79 0.53 11.50
CA ALA A 181 -15.64 0.30 12.94
C ALA A 181 -14.39 1.01 13.52
N MET A 182 -13.27 0.97 12.81
CA MET A 182 -12.06 1.69 13.19
C MET A 182 -12.30 3.20 13.21
N GLY A 183 -12.93 3.75 12.18
CA GLY A 183 -13.26 5.17 12.09
C GLY A 183 -14.16 5.62 13.24
N MET A 184 -15.20 4.84 13.56
CA MET A 184 -16.09 5.08 14.69
C MET A 184 -15.34 5.00 16.03
N LEU A 185 -14.49 4.01 16.22
CA LEU A 185 -13.70 3.84 17.44
C LEU A 185 -12.83 5.06 17.70
N VAL A 186 -12.08 5.52 16.70
CA VAL A 186 -11.20 6.70 16.81
C VAL A 186 -12.01 7.99 17.06
N ALA A 187 -13.16 8.13 16.41
CA ALA A 187 -14.02 9.30 16.57
C ALA A 187 -14.71 9.37 17.94
N THR A 188 -15.16 8.23 18.48
CA THR A 188 -15.88 8.18 19.76
C THR A 188 -14.97 8.05 20.97
N ASN A 189 -13.79 7.50 20.80
CA ASN A 189 -12.79 7.28 21.83
C ASN A 189 -11.41 7.82 21.40
N PRO A 190 -11.26 9.15 21.26
CA PRO A 190 -9.98 9.70 20.89
C PRO A 190 -8.93 9.35 21.97
N PRO A 191 -7.69 9.01 21.56
CA PRO A 191 -6.64 8.67 22.50
C PRO A 191 -6.44 9.76 23.56
N SER A 192 -6.33 9.37 24.83
CA SER A 192 -5.96 10.27 25.92
C SER A 192 -4.56 10.86 25.71
N LYS A 193 -4.18 11.86 26.51
CA LYS A 193 -2.81 12.43 26.47
C LYS A 193 -1.72 11.39 26.78
N GLU A 194 -2.02 10.39 27.58
CA GLU A 194 -1.11 9.30 27.92
C GLU A 194 -1.06 8.29 26.77
N GLN A 195 -2.21 7.89 26.27
CA GLN A 195 -2.31 6.98 25.10
C GLN A 195 -1.69 7.58 23.84
N SER A 196 -1.75 8.90 23.64
CA SER A 196 -1.09 9.58 22.53
C SER A 196 0.45 9.54 22.60
N LYS A 197 1.01 9.07 23.72
CA LYS A 197 2.46 8.84 23.92
C LYS A 197 2.81 7.36 24.00
N ASP A 198 1.80 6.49 24.04
CA ASP A 198 1.98 5.05 24.03
C ASP A 198 2.39 4.61 22.64
N LEU A 199 3.65 4.22 22.50
CA LEU A 199 4.22 3.87 21.21
C LEU A 199 3.58 2.61 20.63
N ASP A 200 3.26 1.61 21.45
CA ASP A 200 2.67 0.35 20.99
C ASP A 200 1.26 0.61 20.42
N LEU A 201 0.43 1.36 21.14
CA LEU A 201 -0.89 1.77 20.64
C LEU A 201 -0.79 2.57 19.32
N LEU A 202 0.17 3.49 19.24
CA LEU A 202 0.36 4.30 18.03
C LEU A 202 0.82 3.44 16.85
N LEU A 203 1.68 2.47 17.06
CA LEU A 203 2.15 1.56 16.01
C LEU A 203 1.02 0.65 15.53
N ASP A 204 0.20 0.11 16.43
CA ASP A 204 -0.95 -0.72 16.08
C ASP A 204 -1.99 0.07 15.27
N LEU A 205 -2.32 1.28 15.72
CA LEU A 205 -3.22 2.18 14.99
C LEU A 205 -2.63 2.56 13.62
N GLY A 206 -1.33 2.80 13.55
CA GLY A 206 -0.62 3.05 12.30
C GLY A 206 -0.70 1.86 11.33
N GLN A 207 -0.59 0.64 11.83
CA GLN A 207 -0.75 -0.57 11.01
C GLN A 207 -2.16 -0.69 10.44
N LEU A 208 -3.20 -0.50 11.27
CA LEU A 208 -4.60 -0.52 10.82
C LEU A 208 -4.85 0.56 9.77
N PHE A 209 -4.41 1.79 10.02
CA PHE A 209 -4.55 2.88 9.07
C PHE A 209 -3.83 2.61 7.75
N THR A 210 -2.63 2.06 7.81
CA THR A 210 -1.86 1.67 6.61
C THR A 210 -2.61 0.65 5.75
N GLN A 211 -3.35 -0.29 6.35
CA GLN A 211 -4.18 -1.24 5.58
C GLN A 211 -5.28 -0.52 4.79
N VAL A 212 -5.92 0.49 5.39
CA VAL A 212 -6.98 1.27 4.72
C VAL A 212 -6.40 2.03 3.53
N VAL A 213 -5.30 2.74 3.73
CA VAL A 213 -4.63 3.50 2.67
C VAL A 213 -4.12 2.58 1.56
N TYR A 214 -3.54 1.44 1.93
CA TYR A 214 -3.06 0.46 0.97
C TYR A 214 -4.20 -0.10 0.11
N ALA A 215 -5.30 -0.51 0.74
CA ALA A 215 -6.47 -1.03 0.04
C ALA A 215 -7.08 0.02 -0.91
N GLN A 216 -7.16 1.29 -0.50
CA GLN A 216 -7.64 2.37 -1.36
C GLN A 216 -6.84 2.46 -2.66
N LEU A 217 -5.51 2.58 -2.55
CA LEU A 217 -4.64 2.76 -3.72
C LEU A 217 -4.49 1.49 -4.57
N VAL A 218 -4.87 0.33 -4.06
CA VAL A 218 -5.03 -0.91 -4.85
C VAL A 218 -6.36 -0.90 -5.60
N CYS A 219 -7.45 -0.53 -4.93
CA CYS A 219 -8.80 -0.55 -5.52
C CYS A 219 -9.01 0.52 -6.59
N GLU A 220 -8.44 1.72 -6.43
CA GLU A 220 -8.60 2.80 -7.42
C GLU A 220 -8.19 2.36 -8.84
N PRO A 221 -6.94 1.94 -9.09
CA PRO A 221 -6.53 1.52 -10.44
C PRO A 221 -7.16 0.19 -10.86
N ALA A 222 -7.51 -0.69 -9.94
CA ALA A 222 -8.24 -1.91 -10.26
C ALA A 222 -9.64 -1.61 -10.81
N ALA A 223 -10.35 -0.63 -10.25
CA ALA A 223 -11.63 -0.17 -10.75
C ALA A 223 -11.51 0.39 -12.17
N TRP A 224 -10.52 1.25 -12.42
CA TRP A 224 -10.27 1.81 -13.76
C TRP A 224 -9.94 0.73 -14.80
N ALA A 225 -9.17 -0.29 -14.41
CA ALA A 225 -8.86 -1.40 -15.31
C ALA A 225 -10.11 -2.19 -15.72
N LEU A 226 -11.05 -2.39 -14.79
CA LEU A 226 -12.32 -3.09 -15.05
C LEU A 226 -13.29 -2.25 -15.86
N ASP A 227 -13.30 -0.94 -15.67
CA ASP A 227 -14.20 -0.03 -16.38
C ASP A 227 -13.64 0.39 -17.75
N GLY A 228 -12.45 -0.08 -18.13
CA GLY A 228 -11.81 0.20 -19.42
C GLY A 228 -11.30 1.64 -19.56
N GLU A 229 -11.15 2.36 -18.45
CA GLU A 229 -10.63 3.71 -18.44
C GLU A 229 -9.13 3.80 -18.83
N PRO A 230 -8.66 4.96 -19.32
CA PRO A 230 -7.26 5.14 -19.75
C PRO A 230 -6.23 4.77 -18.68
N GLY A 231 -6.56 4.95 -17.40
CA GLY A 231 -5.72 4.55 -16.28
C GLY A 231 -5.55 3.04 -16.12
N GLY A 232 -6.50 2.24 -16.58
CA GLY A 232 -6.44 0.79 -16.57
C GLY A 232 -5.61 0.18 -17.71
N LYS A 233 -5.32 0.97 -18.75
CA LYS A 233 -4.49 0.55 -19.90
C LYS A 233 -2.98 0.76 -19.69
N ARG A 234 -2.55 1.17 -18.51
CA ARG A 234 -1.13 1.12 -18.18
C ARG A 234 -0.67 -0.32 -18.37
N GLU A 235 0.28 -0.52 -19.27
CA GLU A 235 0.86 -1.84 -19.51
C GLU A 235 1.31 -2.43 -18.18
N THR A 236 0.46 -3.26 -17.63
CA THR A 236 0.77 -4.10 -16.49
C THR A 236 1.44 -5.38 -16.97
N SER A 237 2.02 -5.35 -18.21
CA SER A 237 2.67 -6.51 -18.77
C SER A 237 3.84 -6.91 -17.87
N VAL A 238 3.75 -8.10 -17.35
CA VAL A 238 4.84 -8.78 -16.61
C VAL A 238 6.01 -9.09 -17.55
N SER A 239 5.91 -8.73 -18.84
CA SER A 239 6.91 -9.01 -19.88
C SER A 239 8.13 -8.10 -19.86
N ASP A 240 8.14 -7.04 -19.04
CA ASP A 240 9.22 -6.05 -19.02
C ASP A 240 10.03 -6.09 -17.71
N CYS A 241 10.06 -7.24 -17.02
CA CYS A 241 10.98 -7.52 -15.90
C CYS A 241 12.03 -8.54 -16.29
#